data_20d7f83448e6e37017a58b4417032d9d
#
_entry.id   20d7f83448e6e37017a58b4417032d9d
#
_cell.length_a   1.000
_cell.length_b   1.000
_cell.length_c   1.000
_cell.angle_alpha   90.00
_cell.angle_beta   90.00
_cell.angle_gamma   90.00
#
_symmetry.space_group_name_H-M   'P 1'
#
loop_
_entity.id
_entity.type
_entity.pdbx_description
1 polymer ?
#
loop_
_entity_poly.entity_id
_entity_poly.type
_entity_poly.pdbx_seq_one_letter_code
_entity_poly.pdbx_strand_id
1 'polypeptide(L)'
;MAHREKTKYTGVYYRTSSTKRYDGKPDVCFDIAYKLEGKLIWEKVGWRSEGYTAVLASEIRGERIRKKRHPELFPEPRTQDLTYSQAWEIFKEKRLPSLKNRAARVNHYNTHIGPALGNMLLSEITTFQLESFKADLMITEAIHRARDGRTIPLGQSLAPATINLILIDVVNVMKRMVDWGFYSGPVPRLKLLPAENERQRFLTPKELDRLLDLLQ
;
A
#
# COMPACT_ATOMS: atom_id res chain seq x y z
N MET A 1 -35.46 -12.52 22.46
CA MET A 1 -34.74 -11.36 21.88
C MET A 1 -34.20 -10.51 23.01
N ALA A 2 -32.97 -10.07 23.01
CA ALA A 2 -32.43 -9.21 24.05
C ALA A 2 -33.19 -7.88 24.07
N HIS A 3 -33.72 -7.50 25.22
CA HIS A 3 -34.44 -6.24 25.42
C HIS A 3 -33.45 -5.06 25.19
N ARG A 4 -33.83 -4.10 24.32
CA ARG A 4 -33.06 -2.88 24.04
C ARG A 4 -33.69 -1.69 24.76
N GLU A 5 -32.88 -1.02 25.55
CA GLU A 5 -33.26 0.19 26.25
C GLU A 5 -32.76 1.44 25.52
N LYS A 6 -33.52 2.53 25.58
CA LYS A 6 -33.13 3.81 24.95
C LYS A 6 -32.09 4.53 25.81
N THR A 7 -31.11 5.13 25.16
CA THR A 7 -30.23 6.10 25.80
C THR A 7 -30.80 7.53 25.65
N LYS A 8 -30.16 8.51 26.23
CA LYS A 8 -30.49 9.94 26.00
C LYS A 8 -30.22 10.42 24.58
N TYR A 9 -29.48 9.65 23.77
CA TYR A 9 -29.13 9.99 22.40
C TYR A 9 -30.12 9.36 21.42
N THR A 10 -30.63 10.16 20.49
CA THR A 10 -31.58 9.71 19.49
C THR A 10 -31.07 8.57 18.64
N GLY A 11 -31.81 7.44 18.61
CA GLY A 11 -31.46 6.27 17.82
C GLY A 11 -30.27 5.49 18.35
N VAL A 12 -29.86 5.72 19.58
CA VAL A 12 -28.84 4.92 20.29
C VAL A 12 -29.53 4.14 21.40
N TYR A 13 -29.29 2.85 21.43
CA TYR A 13 -29.87 1.92 22.37
C TYR A 13 -28.76 1.14 23.07
N TYR A 14 -29.07 0.55 24.19
CA TYR A 14 -28.16 -0.35 24.86
C TYR A 14 -28.88 -1.63 25.27
N ARG A 15 -28.12 -2.67 25.47
CA ARG A 15 -28.56 -3.95 26.06
C ARG A 15 -27.50 -4.44 27.01
N THR A 16 -27.96 -5.02 28.11
CA THR A 16 -27.13 -5.56 29.18
C THR A 16 -26.81 -7.03 28.89
N SER A 17 -25.56 -7.42 29.06
CA SER A 17 -25.14 -8.83 28.93
C SER A 17 -25.56 -9.65 30.11
N SER A 18 -26.07 -10.85 29.86
CA SER A 18 -26.33 -11.86 30.92
C SER A 18 -25.04 -12.60 31.34
N THR A 19 -24.03 -12.64 30.49
CA THR A 19 -22.82 -13.45 30.66
C THR A 19 -21.54 -12.64 30.84
N LYS A 20 -21.41 -11.53 30.12
CA LYS A 20 -20.22 -10.66 30.20
C LYS A 20 -20.35 -9.68 31.35
N ARG A 21 -19.25 -9.48 32.08
CA ARG A 21 -19.13 -8.47 33.14
C ARG A 21 -17.99 -7.52 32.86
N TYR A 22 -18.15 -6.27 33.25
CA TYR A 22 -17.16 -5.23 33.18
C TYR A 22 -17.25 -4.35 34.43
N ASP A 23 -16.14 -4.14 35.12
CA ASP A 23 -16.07 -3.40 36.37
C ASP A 23 -17.11 -3.89 37.44
N GLY A 24 -17.20 -5.21 37.61
CA GLY A 24 -18.11 -5.85 38.58
C GLY A 24 -19.60 -5.84 38.22
N LYS A 25 -20.01 -5.14 37.14
CA LYS A 25 -21.37 -5.00 36.64
C LYS A 25 -21.57 -5.76 35.33
N PRO A 26 -22.83 -6.13 34.97
CA PRO A 26 -23.12 -6.68 33.66
C PRO A 26 -22.63 -5.70 32.56
N ASP A 27 -21.91 -6.23 31.58
CA ASP A 27 -21.39 -5.41 30.48
C ASP A 27 -22.53 -4.90 29.58
N VAL A 28 -22.33 -3.71 29.00
CA VAL A 28 -23.32 -3.00 28.19
C VAL A 28 -22.87 -2.96 26.74
N CYS A 29 -23.72 -3.44 25.83
CA CYS A 29 -23.54 -3.33 24.39
C CYS A 29 -24.38 -2.20 23.83
N PHE A 30 -23.79 -1.34 23.03
CA PHE A 30 -24.49 -0.26 22.33
C PHE A 30 -24.89 -0.71 20.92
N ASP A 31 -26.15 -0.40 20.57
CA ASP A 31 -26.73 -0.60 19.24
C ASP A 31 -27.21 0.75 18.72
N ILE A 32 -27.11 0.99 17.40
CA ILE A 32 -27.65 2.17 16.74
C ILE A 32 -28.80 1.78 15.81
N ALA A 33 -29.78 2.68 15.67
CA ALA A 33 -30.88 2.53 14.74
C ALA A 33 -31.03 3.80 13.89
N TYR A 34 -31.19 3.63 12.58
CA TYR A 34 -31.44 4.72 11.64
C TYR A 34 -32.29 4.24 10.46
N LYS A 35 -33.02 5.18 9.83
CA LYS A 35 -33.81 4.90 8.64
C LYS A 35 -33.00 5.21 7.38
N LEU A 36 -33.03 4.27 6.43
CA LEU A 36 -32.50 4.43 5.10
C LEU A 36 -33.54 3.94 4.10
N GLU A 37 -33.89 4.78 3.13
CA GLU A 37 -34.91 4.45 2.09
C GLU A 37 -36.22 3.87 2.67
N GLY A 38 -36.66 4.43 3.79
CA GLY A 38 -37.86 3.99 4.48
C GLY A 38 -37.70 2.77 5.39
N LYS A 39 -36.61 2.04 5.30
CA LYS A 39 -36.33 0.84 6.13
C LYS A 39 -35.56 1.22 7.38
N LEU A 40 -35.94 0.63 8.53
CA LEU A 40 -35.21 0.78 9.79
C LEU A 40 -34.06 -0.23 9.83
N ILE A 41 -32.83 0.29 9.96
CA ILE A 41 -31.62 -0.50 10.08
C ILE A 41 -31.16 -0.49 11.52
N TRP A 42 -30.80 -1.66 12.03
CA TRP A 42 -30.18 -1.86 13.32
C TRP A 42 -28.74 -2.33 13.13
N GLU A 43 -27.80 -1.68 13.84
CA GLU A 43 -26.37 -2.02 13.77
C GLU A 43 -25.80 -2.09 15.19
N LYS A 44 -25.07 -3.16 15.49
CA LYS A 44 -24.31 -3.27 16.73
C LYS A 44 -23.06 -2.41 16.63
N VAL A 45 -22.82 -1.58 17.63
CA VAL A 45 -21.60 -0.75 17.71
C VAL A 45 -20.49 -1.48 18.44
N GLY A 46 -20.70 -1.84 19.71
CA GLY A 46 -19.71 -2.55 20.52
C GLY A 46 -20.03 -2.55 22.01
N TRP A 47 -19.13 -3.14 22.79
CA TRP A 47 -19.29 -3.28 24.24
C TRP A 47 -18.58 -2.14 24.98
N ARG A 48 -19.08 -1.82 26.18
CA ARG A 48 -18.41 -0.85 27.07
C ARG A 48 -17.01 -1.31 27.45
N SER A 49 -16.81 -2.60 27.69
CA SER A 49 -15.51 -3.20 27.94
C SER A 49 -14.52 -3.02 26.78
N GLU A 50 -15.01 -2.79 25.57
CA GLU A 50 -14.21 -2.50 24.37
C GLU A 50 -13.98 -0.98 24.18
N GLY A 51 -14.37 -0.15 25.15
CA GLY A 51 -14.24 1.30 25.13
C GLY A 51 -15.40 2.07 24.48
N TYR A 52 -16.47 1.40 24.05
CA TYR A 52 -17.62 2.08 23.45
C TYR A 52 -18.49 2.76 24.51
N THR A 53 -18.99 3.95 24.19
CA THR A 53 -19.88 4.75 25.00
C THR A 53 -21.11 5.17 24.22
N ALA A 54 -22.17 5.61 24.91
CA ALA A 54 -23.37 6.12 24.23
C ALA A 54 -23.08 7.37 23.39
N VAL A 55 -22.09 8.19 23.76
CA VAL A 55 -21.62 9.36 22.98
C VAL A 55 -21.01 8.88 21.69
N LEU A 56 -19.99 8.01 21.75
CA LEU A 56 -19.32 7.47 20.59
C LEU A 56 -20.28 6.72 19.66
N ALA A 57 -21.24 5.98 20.20
CA ALA A 57 -22.29 5.35 19.40
C ALA A 57 -23.18 6.36 18.66
N SER A 58 -23.44 7.54 19.27
CA SER A 58 -24.17 8.62 18.62
C SER A 58 -23.37 9.26 17.46
N GLU A 59 -22.07 9.44 17.63
CA GLU A 59 -21.15 9.95 16.60
C GLU A 59 -21.07 8.99 15.42
N ILE A 60 -20.87 7.69 15.70
CA ILE A 60 -20.85 6.63 14.68
C ILE A 60 -22.17 6.61 13.90
N ARG A 61 -23.32 6.72 14.60
CA ARG A 61 -24.62 6.82 13.94
C ARG A 61 -24.70 8.02 13.00
N GLY A 62 -24.25 9.18 13.44
CA GLY A 62 -24.19 10.41 12.63
C GLY A 62 -23.34 10.23 11.37
N GLU A 63 -22.19 9.59 11.51
CA GLU A 63 -21.29 9.28 10.39
C GLU A 63 -21.94 8.29 9.40
N ARG A 64 -22.56 7.21 9.90
CA ARG A 64 -23.28 6.24 9.07
C ARG A 64 -24.39 6.90 8.24
N ILE A 65 -25.16 7.78 8.87
CA ILE A 65 -26.24 8.52 8.18
C ILE A 65 -25.66 9.45 7.13
N ARG A 66 -24.61 10.22 7.44
CA ARG A 66 -23.95 11.12 6.49
C ARG A 66 -23.38 10.35 5.30
N LYS A 67 -22.64 9.28 5.55
CA LYS A 67 -22.05 8.44 4.50
C LYS A 67 -23.10 7.83 3.57
N LYS A 68 -24.26 7.45 4.11
CA LYS A 68 -25.35 6.85 3.34
C LYS A 68 -26.18 7.88 2.58
N ARG A 69 -26.36 9.09 3.13
CA ARG A 69 -27.12 10.17 2.49
C ARG A 69 -26.32 10.95 1.45
N HIS A 70 -25.01 11.02 1.66
CA HIS A 70 -24.10 11.80 0.84
C HIS A 70 -22.88 10.96 0.45
N PRO A 71 -23.08 9.88 -0.33
CA PRO A 71 -21.98 9.01 -0.77
C PRO A 71 -20.95 9.78 -1.60
N GLU A 72 -21.34 10.87 -2.24
CA GLU A 72 -20.46 11.76 -2.99
C GLU A 72 -19.40 12.45 -2.11
N LEU A 73 -19.72 12.71 -0.83
CA LEU A 73 -18.77 13.31 0.13
C LEU A 73 -17.87 12.27 0.80
N PHE A 74 -18.26 11.01 0.71
CA PHE A 74 -17.53 9.86 1.28
C PHE A 74 -17.41 8.79 0.19
N PRO A 75 -16.65 9.03 -0.88
CA PRO A 75 -16.46 8.02 -1.89
C PRO A 75 -15.93 6.76 -1.20
N GLU A 76 -16.63 5.63 -1.36
CA GLU A 76 -16.08 4.34 -0.95
C GLU A 76 -14.73 4.21 -1.66
N PRO A 77 -13.65 3.88 -0.93
CA PRO A 77 -12.41 3.57 -1.60
C PRO A 77 -12.75 2.52 -2.66
N ARG A 78 -12.42 2.80 -3.91
CA ARG A 78 -12.62 1.83 -5.00
C ARG A 78 -11.68 0.67 -4.73
N THR A 79 -12.10 -0.22 -3.85
CA THR A 79 -11.43 -1.48 -3.54
C THR A 79 -11.73 -2.48 -4.65
N GLN A 80 -11.47 -2.14 -5.88
CA GLN A 80 -11.15 -3.16 -6.85
C GLN A 80 -9.75 -3.62 -6.46
N ASP A 81 -9.68 -4.86 -6.03
CA ASP A 81 -8.39 -5.48 -5.73
C ASP A 81 -7.66 -5.65 -7.08
N LEU A 82 -6.88 -4.65 -7.43
CA LEU A 82 -6.18 -4.59 -8.71
C LEU A 82 -5.03 -5.60 -8.68
N THR A 83 -4.81 -6.26 -9.82
CA THR A 83 -3.54 -6.96 -10.02
C THR A 83 -2.40 -5.96 -10.16
N TYR A 84 -1.18 -6.39 -9.87
CA TYR A 84 -0.02 -5.52 -10.04
C TYR A 84 0.14 -5.04 -11.49
N SER A 85 -0.18 -5.87 -12.48
CA SER A 85 -0.18 -5.49 -13.90
C SER A 85 -1.16 -4.36 -14.20
N GLN A 86 -2.38 -4.42 -13.65
CA GLN A 86 -3.36 -3.34 -13.81
C GLN A 86 -2.88 -2.05 -13.16
N ALA A 87 -2.31 -2.14 -11.97
CA ALA A 87 -1.71 -1.01 -11.27
C ALA A 87 -0.53 -0.40 -12.05
N TRP A 88 0.29 -1.25 -12.65
CA TRP A 88 1.40 -0.82 -13.52
C TRP A 88 0.92 -0.06 -14.74
N GLU A 89 -0.12 -0.52 -15.44
CA GLU A 89 -0.65 0.19 -16.62
C GLU A 89 -1.19 1.57 -16.25
N ILE A 90 -1.90 1.69 -15.12
CA ILE A 90 -2.34 3.00 -14.60
C ILE A 90 -1.12 3.89 -14.28
N PHE A 91 -0.11 3.35 -13.60
CA PHE A 91 1.12 4.08 -13.28
C PHE A 91 1.88 4.50 -14.53
N LYS A 92 1.99 3.62 -15.51
CA LYS A 92 2.65 3.84 -16.79
C LYS A 92 1.99 4.98 -17.56
N GLU A 93 0.68 5.03 -17.60
CA GLU A 93 -0.07 6.10 -18.27
C GLU A 93 0.06 7.45 -17.55
N LYS A 94 -0.17 7.45 -16.24
CA LYS A 94 -0.35 8.71 -15.48
C LYS A 94 0.95 9.28 -14.89
N ARG A 95 1.92 8.44 -14.52
CA ARG A 95 3.12 8.88 -13.79
C ARG A 95 4.41 8.72 -14.57
N LEU A 96 4.58 7.64 -15.32
CA LEU A 96 5.84 7.33 -16.02
C LEU A 96 6.31 8.45 -16.94
N PRO A 97 5.43 9.18 -17.69
CA PRO A 97 5.87 10.26 -18.60
C PRO A 97 6.62 11.39 -17.89
N SER A 98 6.35 11.63 -16.61
CA SER A 98 7.00 12.68 -15.81
C SER A 98 8.34 12.27 -15.18
N LEU A 99 8.75 11.01 -15.32
CA LEU A 99 9.96 10.47 -14.71
C LEU A 99 11.16 10.48 -15.67
N LYS A 100 12.36 10.77 -15.13
CA LYS A 100 13.60 10.80 -15.96
C LYS A 100 14.01 9.40 -16.46
N ASN A 101 13.93 8.38 -15.61
CA ASN A 101 14.43 7.01 -15.90
C ASN A 101 13.32 6.07 -16.40
N ARG A 102 12.52 6.53 -17.37
CA ARG A 102 11.35 5.77 -17.89
C ARG A 102 11.72 4.40 -18.45
N ALA A 103 12.74 4.37 -19.32
CA ALA A 103 13.15 3.14 -19.99
C ALA A 103 13.64 2.08 -19.01
N ALA A 104 14.40 2.46 -17.97
CA ALA A 104 14.86 1.54 -16.93
C ALA A 104 13.68 0.91 -16.17
N ARG A 105 12.68 1.72 -15.79
CA ARG A 105 11.49 1.21 -15.07
C ARG A 105 10.66 0.25 -15.91
N VAL A 106 10.47 0.57 -17.20
CA VAL A 106 9.79 -0.35 -18.14
C VAL A 106 10.58 -1.65 -18.26
N ASN A 107 11.90 -1.57 -18.34
CA ASN A 107 12.73 -2.77 -18.39
C ASN A 107 12.66 -3.59 -17.10
N HIS A 108 12.70 -2.95 -15.91
CA HIS A 108 12.52 -3.64 -14.62
C HIS A 108 11.17 -4.37 -14.56
N TYR A 109 10.10 -3.71 -15.02
CA TYR A 109 8.79 -4.34 -15.07
C TYR A 109 8.77 -5.53 -16.02
N ASN A 110 9.17 -5.34 -17.28
CA ASN A 110 9.07 -6.37 -18.30
C ASN A 110 9.95 -7.59 -18.01
N THR A 111 11.12 -7.37 -17.39
CA THR A 111 12.12 -8.43 -17.20
C THR A 111 11.94 -9.16 -15.87
N HIS A 112 11.57 -8.43 -14.80
CA HIS A 112 11.58 -8.98 -13.45
C HIS A 112 10.22 -8.90 -12.75
N ILE A 113 9.60 -7.72 -12.72
CA ILE A 113 8.43 -7.49 -11.88
C ILE A 113 7.17 -8.14 -12.46
N GLY A 114 6.90 -7.90 -13.74
CA GLY A 114 5.72 -8.44 -14.43
C GLY A 114 5.60 -9.96 -14.37
N PRO A 115 6.66 -10.70 -14.73
CA PRO A 115 6.66 -12.17 -14.64
C PRO A 115 6.44 -12.69 -13.22
N ALA A 116 6.99 -12.03 -12.18
CA ALA A 116 6.93 -12.50 -10.80
C ALA A 116 5.67 -12.05 -10.05
N LEU A 117 5.29 -10.79 -10.20
CA LEU A 117 4.23 -10.17 -9.38
C LEU A 117 3.02 -9.72 -10.19
N GLY A 118 3.09 -9.71 -11.51
CA GLY A 118 2.09 -9.10 -12.37
C GLY A 118 0.66 -9.61 -12.18
N ASN A 119 0.50 -10.90 -11.96
CA ASN A 119 -0.80 -11.55 -11.77
C ASN A 119 -1.29 -11.54 -10.32
N MET A 120 -0.44 -11.14 -9.37
CA MET A 120 -0.81 -11.07 -7.96
C MET A 120 -1.69 -9.85 -7.71
N LEU A 121 -2.66 -9.98 -6.83
CA LEU A 121 -3.43 -8.85 -6.31
C LEU A 121 -2.54 -7.95 -5.44
N LEU A 122 -2.80 -6.65 -5.42
CA LEU A 122 -2.02 -5.73 -4.58
C LEU A 122 -2.09 -6.09 -3.10
N SER A 123 -3.22 -6.66 -2.64
CA SER A 123 -3.40 -7.15 -1.26
C SER A 123 -2.55 -8.37 -0.92
N GLU A 124 -2.18 -9.18 -1.93
CA GLU A 124 -1.35 -10.37 -1.76
C GLU A 124 0.14 -10.03 -1.70
N ILE A 125 0.56 -8.86 -2.19
CA ILE A 125 1.96 -8.41 -2.17
C ILE A 125 2.30 -7.92 -0.76
N THR A 126 2.56 -8.87 0.12
CA THR A 126 2.98 -8.62 1.51
C THR A 126 4.48 -8.36 1.62
N THR A 127 4.94 -7.96 2.81
CA THR A 127 6.38 -7.85 3.09
C THR A 127 7.10 -9.18 2.87
N PHE A 128 6.46 -10.32 3.20
CA PHE A 128 7.02 -11.65 2.97
C PHE A 128 7.20 -11.93 1.47
N GLN A 129 6.19 -11.63 0.65
CA GLN A 129 6.28 -11.81 -0.80
C GLN A 129 7.37 -10.93 -1.42
N LEU A 130 7.53 -9.69 -0.93
CA LEU A 130 8.59 -8.81 -1.40
C LEU A 130 9.99 -9.29 -0.99
N GLU A 131 10.14 -9.88 0.21
CA GLU A 131 11.40 -10.50 0.64
C GLU A 131 11.72 -11.77 -0.16
N SER A 132 10.70 -12.60 -0.48
CA SER A 132 10.88 -13.76 -1.37
C SER A 132 11.31 -13.33 -2.77
N PHE A 133 10.63 -12.33 -3.35
CA PHE A 133 11.01 -11.77 -4.64
C PHE A 133 12.44 -11.21 -4.64
N LYS A 134 12.85 -10.55 -3.54
CA LYS A 134 14.23 -10.09 -3.37
C LYS A 134 15.24 -11.25 -3.37
N ALA A 135 14.92 -12.35 -2.69
CA ALA A 135 15.79 -13.55 -2.69
C ALA A 135 15.94 -14.14 -4.09
N ASP A 136 14.85 -14.21 -4.86
CA ASP A 136 14.88 -14.67 -6.26
C ASP A 136 15.73 -13.75 -7.14
N LEU A 137 15.65 -12.44 -6.95
CA LEU A 137 16.48 -11.47 -7.68
C LEU A 137 17.97 -11.62 -7.37
N MET A 138 18.34 -12.03 -6.14
CA MET A 138 19.75 -12.22 -5.75
C MET A 138 20.42 -13.38 -6.48
N ILE A 139 19.66 -14.39 -6.89
CA ILE A 139 20.16 -15.54 -7.67
C ILE A 139 19.91 -15.38 -9.17
N THR A 140 19.18 -14.33 -9.58
CA THR A 140 18.89 -14.06 -10.99
C THR A 140 20.16 -13.57 -11.70
N GLU A 141 20.47 -14.18 -12.85
CA GLU A 141 21.58 -13.77 -13.69
C GLU A 141 21.34 -12.40 -14.33
N ALA A 142 22.36 -11.56 -14.28
CA ALA A 142 22.33 -10.27 -14.94
C ALA A 142 22.40 -10.45 -16.46
N ILE A 143 21.55 -9.72 -17.18
CA ILE A 143 21.49 -9.75 -18.64
C ILE A 143 21.78 -8.38 -19.24
N HIS A 144 22.47 -8.34 -20.35
CA HIS A 144 22.61 -7.15 -21.19
C HIS A 144 21.71 -7.31 -22.42
N ARG A 145 20.86 -6.29 -22.69
CA ARG A 145 20.11 -6.21 -23.95
C ARG A 145 20.90 -5.39 -24.96
N ALA A 146 21.35 -6.06 -26.00
CA ALA A 146 22.02 -5.41 -27.12
C ALA A 146 21.02 -4.55 -27.91
N ARG A 147 21.52 -3.60 -28.72
CA ARG A 147 20.67 -2.72 -29.56
C ARG A 147 19.87 -3.47 -30.60
N ASP A 148 20.32 -4.65 -31.01
CA ASP A 148 19.64 -5.56 -31.94
C ASP A 148 18.56 -6.44 -31.28
N GLY A 149 18.28 -6.23 -30.00
CA GLY A 149 17.26 -6.96 -29.21
C GLY A 149 17.76 -8.30 -28.61
N ARG A 150 18.99 -8.72 -28.91
CA ARG A 150 19.55 -9.94 -28.30
C ARG A 150 19.80 -9.74 -26.81
N THR A 151 19.54 -10.81 -26.06
CA THR A 151 19.79 -10.88 -24.62
C THR A 151 21.10 -11.63 -24.40
N ILE A 152 22.06 -11.00 -23.76
CA ILE A 152 23.40 -11.56 -23.49
C ILE A 152 23.51 -11.78 -21.99
N PRO A 153 23.64 -13.03 -21.51
CA PRO A 153 23.95 -13.31 -20.11
C PRO A 153 25.32 -12.75 -19.74
N LEU A 154 25.45 -12.18 -18.54
CA LEU A 154 26.71 -11.59 -18.07
C LEU A 154 27.53 -12.53 -17.18
N GLY A 155 27.03 -13.76 -16.89
CA GLY A 155 27.72 -14.74 -16.04
C GLY A 155 27.83 -14.32 -14.58
N GLN A 156 27.08 -13.33 -14.14
CA GLN A 156 27.06 -12.83 -12.78
C GLN A 156 25.63 -12.51 -12.33
N SER A 157 25.39 -12.52 -11.02
CA SER A 157 24.09 -12.14 -10.46
C SER A 157 23.84 -10.64 -10.56
N LEU A 158 22.58 -10.24 -10.41
CA LEU A 158 22.20 -8.82 -10.36
C LEU A 158 22.94 -8.08 -9.23
N ALA A 159 23.46 -6.90 -9.53
CA ALA A 159 24.10 -6.06 -8.53
C ALA A 159 23.07 -5.61 -7.46
N PRO A 160 23.47 -5.52 -6.16
CA PRO A 160 22.59 -5.08 -5.07
C PRO A 160 21.87 -3.75 -5.35
N ALA A 161 22.56 -2.80 -5.98
CA ALA A 161 21.95 -1.52 -6.39
C ALA A 161 20.81 -1.70 -7.40
N THR A 162 20.95 -2.61 -8.36
CA THR A 162 19.91 -2.92 -9.35
C THR A 162 18.69 -3.58 -8.69
N ILE A 163 18.94 -4.56 -7.80
CA ILE A 163 17.88 -5.20 -7.02
C ILE A 163 17.11 -4.17 -6.21
N ASN A 164 17.82 -3.26 -5.53
CA ASN A 164 17.19 -2.18 -4.77
C ASN A 164 16.29 -1.30 -5.63
N LEU A 165 16.73 -0.94 -6.85
CA LEU A 165 15.92 -0.13 -7.77
C LEU A 165 14.65 -0.87 -8.22
N ILE A 166 14.74 -2.16 -8.52
CA ILE A 166 13.58 -3.00 -8.87
C ILE A 166 12.57 -3.03 -7.73
N LEU A 167 13.03 -3.27 -6.50
CA LEU A 167 12.15 -3.30 -5.31
C LEU A 167 11.53 -1.95 -5.00
N ILE A 168 12.29 -0.86 -5.16
CA ILE A 168 11.78 0.52 -5.03
C ILE A 168 10.69 0.79 -6.05
N ASP A 169 10.84 0.29 -7.29
CA ASP A 169 9.81 0.47 -8.32
C ASP A 169 8.52 -0.26 -7.95
N VAL A 170 8.59 -1.48 -7.38
CA VAL A 170 7.41 -2.20 -6.89
C VAL A 170 6.66 -1.37 -5.84
N VAL A 171 7.36 -0.93 -4.81
CA VAL A 171 6.76 -0.16 -3.70
C VAL A 171 6.23 1.19 -4.18
N ASN A 172 6.89 1.85 -5.14
CA ASN A 172 6.44 3.13 -5.68
C ASN A 172 5.11 3.02 -6.43
N VAL A 173 4.91 1.95 -7.22
CA VAL A 173 3.63 1.70 -7.88
C VAL A 173 2.53 1.52 -6.83
N MET A 174 2.74 0.68 -5.84
CA MET A 174 1.77 0.44 -4.76
C MET A 174 1.42 1.73 -4.00
N LYS A 175 2.43 2.52 -3.61
CA LYS A 175 2.21 3.83 -2.96
C LYS A 175 1.34 4.75 -3.81
N ARG A 176 1.58 4.81 -5.12
CA ARG A 176 0.76 5.63 -6.03
C ARG A 176 -0.68 5.13 -6.15
N MET A 177 -0.90 3.82 -6.12
CA MET A 177 -2.26 3.28 -6.08
C MET A 177 -2.99 3.69 -4.78
N VAL A 178 -2.29 3.75 -3.65
CA VAL A 178 -2.85 4.28 -2.40
C VAL A 178 -3.12 5.78 -2.51
N ASP A 179 -2.12 6.59 -2.95
CA ASP A 179 -2.26 8.04 -3.09
C ASP A 179 -3.42 8.44 -4.02
N TRP A 180 -3.71 7.64 -5.04
CA TRP A 180 -4.78 7.89 -6.02
C TRP A 180 -6.11 7.24 -5.63
N GLY A 181 -6.18 6.54 -4.49
CA GLY A 181 -7.41 5.92 -3.99
C GLY A 181 -7.84 4.65 -4.73
N PHE A 182 -6.96 4.04 -5.53
CA PHE A 182 -7.21 2.75 -6.19
C PHE A 182 -6.98 1.55 -5.27
N TYR A 183 -6.20 1.73 -4.21
CA TYR A 183 -5.87 0.70 -3.24
C TYR A 183 -5.88 1.30 -1.83
N SER A 184 -6.44 0.58 -0.86
CA SER A 184 -6.54 1.04 0.55
C SER A 184 -5.80 0.15 1.55
N GLY A 185 -5.15 -0.93 1.05
CA GLY A 185 -4.39 -1.85 1.89
C GLY A 185 -3.00 -1.31 2.27
N PRO A 186 -2.28 -2.03 3.13
CA PRO A 186 -0.95 -1.65 3.56
C PRO A 186 0.07 -1.80 2.42
N VAL A 187 1.01 -0.87 2.34
CA VAL A 187 2.16 -0.98 1.44
C VAL A 187 3.28 -1.75 2.16
N PRO A 188 3.91 -2.76 1.52
CA PRO A 188 4.95 -3.55 2.14
C PRO A 188 6.14 -2.69 2.59
N ARG A 189 6.74 -3.04 3.72
CA ARG A 189 7.99 -2.44 4.16
C ARG A 189 9.15 -2.99 3.36
N LEU A 190 10.02 -2.10 2.87
CA LEU A 190 11.18 -2.46 2.07
C LEU A 190 12.46 -2.30 2.89
N LYS A 191 13.24 -3.39 3.01
CA LYS A 191 14.60 -3.37 3.53
C LYS A 191 15.57 -3.55 2.36
N LEU A 192 16.30 -2.47 2.05
CA LEU A 192 17.26 -2.45 0.96
C LEU A 192 18.51 -3.28 1.30
N LEU A 193 19.16 -3.82 0.26
CA LEU A 193 20.47 -4.44 0.36
C LEU A 193 21.56 -3.37 0.52
N PRO A 194 22.62 -3.64 1.28
CA PRO A 194 23.77 -2.76 1.28
C PRO A 194 24.36 -2.70 -0.13
N ALA A 195 24.52 -1.50 -0.65
CA ALA A 195 25.08 -1.26 -1.97
C ALA A 195 26.23 -0.27 -1.82
N GLU A 196 27.44 -0.75 -2.02
CA GLU A 196 28.61 0.11 -2.09
C GLU A 196 28.63 0.80 -3.45
N ASN A 197 28.22 2.05 -3.48
CA ASN A 197 28.15 2.88 -4.69
C ASN A 197 29.21 3.98 -4.70
N GLU A 198 30.28 3.83 -3.92
CA GLU A 198 31.36 4.77 -3.94
C GLU A 198 32.11 4.69 -5.27
N ARG A 199 31.80 5.65 -6.14
CA ARG A 199 32.58 5.85 -7.35
C ARG A 199 33.85 6.61 -6.96
N GLN A 200 34.91 5.90 -6.69
CA GLN A 200 36.23 6.50 -6.57
C GLN A 200 36.75 6.79 -7.97
N ARG A 201 36.64 8.03 -8.40
CA ARG A 201 37.29 8.52 -9.61
C ARG A 201 38.55 9.25 -9.19
N PHE A 202 39.68 8.66 -9.46
CA PHE A 202 40.96 9.35 -9.36
C PHE A 202 41.24 10.08 -10.67
N LEU A 203 41.81 11.29 -10.58
CA LEU A 203 42.30 12.00 -11.73
C LEU A 203 43.49 11.23 -12.30
N THR A 204 43.53 11.05 -13.60
CA THR A 204 44.74 10.57 -14.27
C THR A 204 45.83 11.64 -14.16
N PRO A 205 47.14 11.27 -14.23
CA PRO A 205 48.23 12.28 -14.22
C PRO A 205 48.02 13.42 -15.22
N LYS A 206 47.55 13.11 -16.42
CA LYS A 206 47.26 14.14 -17.46
C LYS A 206 46.08 15.06 -17.09
N GLU A 207 45.06 14.55 -16.40
CA GLU A 207 43.93 15.37 -15.93
C GLU A 207 44.35 16.23 -14.73
N LEU A 208 45.26 15.74 -13.88
CA LEU A 208 45.85 16.47 -12.77
C LEU A 208 46.71 17.64 -13.28
N ASP A 209 47.60 17.37 -14.22
CA ASP A 209 48.46 18.39 -14.84
C ASP A 209 47.58 19.51 -15.47
N ARG A 210 46.56 19.10 -16.24
CA ARG A 210 45.62 20.06 -16.84
C ARG A 210 44.84 20.89 -15.83
N LEU A 211 44.50 20.31 -14.68
CA LEU A 211 43.86 21.05 -13.58
C LEU A 211 44.81 22.06 -12.96
N LEU A 212 46.09 21.64 -12.73
CA LEU A 212 47.11 22.53 -12.18
C LEU A 212 47.44 23.71 -13.10
N ASP A 213 47.50 23.47 -14.41
CA ASP A 213 47.72 24.52 -15.44
C ASP A 213 46.57 25.56 -15.45
N LEU A 214 45.34 25.14 -15.14
CA LEU A 214 44.18 26.05 -15.09
C LEU A 214 44.08 26.84 -13.80
N LEU A 215 44.85 26.50 -12.78
CA LEU A 215 44.83 27.15 -11.46
C LEU A 215 45.99 28.16 -11.29
N GLN A 216 46.92 28.25 -12.25
CA GLN A 216 47.96 29.26 -12.36
C GLN A 216 47.47 30.45 -13.19
#